data_bf0a7718cf94d38a62dc2825f6acf773
#
_entry.id   bf0a7718cf94d38a62dc2825f6acf773
#
_cell.length_a   1.000
_cell.length_b   1.000
_cell.length_c   1.000
_cell.angle_alpha   90.00
_cell.angle_beta   90.00
_cell.angle_gamma   90.00
#
_symmetry.space_group_name_H-M   'P 1'
#
loop_
_entity.id
_entity.type
_entity.pdbx_description
1 polymer ?
#
loop_
_entity_poly.entity_id
_entity_poly.type
_entity_poly.pdbx_seq_one_letter_code
_entity_poly.pdbx_strand_id
1 'polypeptide(L)'
;MERPIVGIGEILFDLLPSGAQLGGAPANFAYHVCCLGGRGVAVSAIGKDKLGEDVKRILASKKLEAVLPEVDFPTGVVNVELDGRGVPQYTIIENVAWDNVPYTPQMKELARNAGAVCFGTLAQRSAVTRATVRSFIADMPADSLKVYDINLRQQFYSREIIEDSLRVADILKINDEEIGVVASILGFEGTPEQACRALISRYGLRLVILTKGADGSDVITPDAVFSVECPKVKIADTVGAGDSFTAAFVHAYLRGDSIRECHDIANRISAFVCSRSGAMPDYDIA
;
A
#
# COMPACT_ATOMS: atom_id res chain seq x y z
N MET A 1 19.42 14.66 -7.00
CA MET A 1 18.99 13.75 -5.89
C MET A 1 17.74 13.02 -6.37
N GLU A 2 17.64 11.73 -6.11
CA GLU A 2 16.46 10.94 -6.45
C GLU A 2 15.25 11.40 -5.64
N ARG A 3 14.10 11.61 -6.32
CA ARG A 3 12.88 12.08 -5.65
C ARG A 3 12.33 10.94 -4.76
N PRO A 4 11.89 11.24 -3.53
CA PRO A 4 11.33 10.22 -2.63
C PRO A 4 10.08 9.56 -3.21
N ILE A 5 9.93 8.26 -2.96
CA ILE A 5 8.73 7.46 -3.23
C ILE A 5 8.10 7.17 -1.87
N VAL A 6 6.94 7.74 -1.61
CA VAL A 6 6.35 7.80 -0.27
C VAL A 6 5.22 6.79 -0.12
N GLY A 7 5.24 6.02 0.98
CA GLY A 7 4.08 5.28 1.46
C GLY A 7 3.44 6.03 2.62
N ILE A 8 2.17 6.44 2.50
CA ILE A 8 1.46 7.20 3.54
C ILE A 8 0.20 6.46 4.02
N GLY A 9 0.07 6.28 5.32
CA GLY A 9 -1.12 5.66 5.91
C GLY A 9 -0.84 4.96 7.23
N GLU A 10 -1.38 3.76 7.40
CA GLU A 10 -1.28 2.99 8.64
C GLU A 10 0.12 2.41 8.87
N ILE A 11 0.52 2.40 10.16
CA ILE A 11 1.60 1.58 10.70
C ILE A 11 1.09 0.96 11.99
N LEU A 12 1.31 -0.33 12.17
CA LEU A 12 0.68 -1.10 13.24
C LEU A 12 1.48 -2.36 13.56
N PHE A 13 1.11 -3.02 14.66
CA PHE A 13 1.56 -4.36 14.96
C PHE A 13 0.41 -5.36 14.83
N ASP A 14 0.66 -6.45 14.11
CA ASP A 14 -0.16 -7.64 14.17
C ASP A 14 0.24 -8.43 15.42
N LEU A 15 -0.69 -8.54 16.38
CA LEU A 15 -0.47 -9.26 17.63
C LEU A 15 -0.82 -10.74 17.45
N LEU A 16 0.15 -11.50 16.95
CA LEU A 16 0.02 -12.93 16.72
C LEU A 16 0.34 -13.73 17.98
N PRO A 17 -0.15 -14.98 18.13
CA PRO A 17 0.27 -15.86 19.22
C PRO A 17 1.79 -16.09 19.26
N SER A 18 2.47 -15.98 18.13
CA SER A 18 3.93 -16.10 17.99
C SER A 18 4.70 -14.83 18.38
N GLY A 19 4.03 -13.73 18.63
CA GLY A 19 4.62 -12.42 18.92
C GLY A 19 4.10 -11.30 18.05
N ALA A 20 4.47 -10.07 18.37
CA ALA A 20 4.08 -8.89 17.61
C ALA A 20 4.94 -8.75 16.34
N GLN A 21 4.30 -8.58 15.19
CA GLN A 21 4.95 -8.31 13.91
C GLN A 21 4.59 -6.93 13.41
N LEU A 22 5.59 -6.15 13.01
CA LEU A 22 5.35 -4.85 12.39
C LEU A 22 4.70 -5.05 11.02
N GLY A 23 3.60 -4.33 10.81
CA GLY A 23 2.82 -4.29 9.58
C GLY A 23 2.44 -2.86 9.19
N GLY A 24 1.64 -2.76 8.15
CA GLY A 24 1.19 -1.52 7.55
C GLY A 24 1.63 -1.43 6.10
N ALA A 25 0.68 -1.52 5.18
CA ALA A 25 0.96 -1.53 3.74
C ALA A 25 1.84 -0.35 3.28
N PRO A 26 1.65 0.89 3.76
CA PRO A 26 2.51 2.01 3.37
C PRO A 26 3.99 1.83 3.77
N ALA A 27 4.25 1.29 4.96
CA ALA A 27 5.62 1.04 5.41
C ALA A 27 6.26 -0.12 4.64
N ASN A 28 5.51 -1.19 4.39
CA ASN A 28 5.95 -2.31 3.55
C ASN A 28 6.32 -1.81 2.14
N PHE A 29 5.44 -1.06 1.51
CA PHE A 29 5.69 -0.44 0.20
C PHE A 29 7.00 0.36 0.18
N ALA A 30 7.18 1.29 1.13
CA ALA A 30 8.38 2.12 1.20
C ALA A 30 9.66 1.30 1.43
N TYR A 31 9.59 0.24 2.26
CA TYR A 31 10.69 -0.68 2.47
C TYR A 31 11.12 -1.37 1.17
N HIS A 32 10.17 -1.91 0.41
CA HIS A 32 10.48 -2.58 -0.84
C HIS A 32 11.06 -1.64 -1.89
N VAL A 33 10.62 -0.37 -1.93
CA VAL A 33 11.26 0.66 -2.75
C VAL A 33 12.75 0.81 -2.39
N CYS A 34 13.08 0.87 -1.08
CA CYS A 34 14.48 0.96 -0.64
C CYS A 34 15.29 -0.27 -1.06
N CYS A 35 14.71 -1.49 -0.92
CA CYS A 35 15.38 -2.73 -1.32
C CYS A 35 15.67 -2.79 -2.84
N LEU A 36 14.91 -2.06 -3.65
CA LEU A 36 15.10 -1.96 -5.10
C LEU A 36 16.03 -0.82 -5.53
N GLY A 37 16.63 -0.13 -4.57
CA GLY A 37 17.60 0.95 -4.80
C GLY A 37 16.99 2.35 -4.90
N GLY A 38 15.65 2.49 -4.71
CA GLY A 38 14.97 3.78 -4.66
C GLY A 38 15.00 4.41 -3.27
N ARG A 39 14.61 5.68 -3.17
CA ARG A 39 14.44 6.36 -1.88
C ARG A 39 12.99 6.20 -1.39
N GLY A 40 12.72 5.11 -0.66
CA GLY A 40 11.44 4.88 0.01
C GLY A 40 11.33 5.67 1.31
N VAL A 41 10.17 6.27 1.59
CA VAL A 41 9.89 6.98 2.84
C VAL A 41 8.52 6.60 3.35
N ALA A 42 8.43 6.13 4.61
CA ALA A 42 7.15 5.83 5.25
C ALA A 42 6.61 7.07 5.99
N VAL A 43 5.32 7.36 5.84
CA VAL A 43 4.63 8.45 6.53
C VAL A 43 3.43 7.91 7.30
N SER A 44 3.44 8.07 8.62
CA SER A 44 2.37 7.64 9.51
C SER A 44 2.41 8.45 10.80
N ALA A 45 1.78 7.97 11.89
CA ALA A 45 1.98 8.44 13.25
C ALA A 45 2.09 7.26 14.22
N ILE A 46 2.74 7.49 15.35
CA ILE A 46 2.92 6.51 16.43
C ILE A 46 2.51 7.12 17.78
N GLY A 47 2.20 6.25 18.72
CA GLY A 47 1.94 6.65 20.10
C GLY A 47 3.22 6.95 20.87
N LYS A 48 3.06 7.66 22.00
CA LYS A 48 4.12 7.88 23.02
C LYS A 48 4.20 6.65 23.93
N ASP A 49 4.38 5.47 23.33
CA ASP A 49 4.34 4.18 24.01
C ASP A 49 5.47 3.26 23.55
N LYS A 50 5.56 2.11 24.19
CA LYS A 50 6.62 1.12 23.91
C LYS A 50 6.55 0.60 22.47
N LEU A 51 5.35 0.41 21.92
CA LEU A 51 5.19 -0.04 20.52
C LEU A 51 5.65 1.03 19.55
N GLY A 52 5.41 2.32 19.83
CA GLY A 52 5.92 3.42 19.03
C GLY A 52 7.46 3.49 18.99
N GLU A 53 8.11 3.24 20.13
CA GLU A 53 9.57 3.10 20.18
C GLU A 53 10.06 1.88 19.39
N ASP A 54 9.33 0.76 19.47
CA ASP A 54 9.66 -0.45 18.72
C ASP A 54 9.50 -0.23 17.21
N VAL A 55 8.47 0.50 16.74
CA VAL A 55 8.36 0.94 15.33
C VAL A 55 9.63 1.66 14.90
N LYS A 56 10.04 2.70 15.62
CA LYS A 56 11.25 3.47 15.27
C LYS A 56 12.48 2.58 15.20
N ARG A 57 12.66 1.70 16.17
CA ARG A 57 13.81 0.78 16.23
C ARG A 57 13.82 -0.19 15.06
N ILE A 58 12.67 -0.77 14.72
CA ILE A 58 12.54 -1.73 13.62
C ILE A 58 12.80 -1.04 12.27
N LEU A 59 12.18 0.11 12.00
CA LEU A 59 12.41 0.84 10.75
C LEU A 59 13.87 1.28 10.62
N ALA A 60 14.50 1.73 11.70
CA ALA A 60 15.91 2.06 11.72
C ALA A 60 16.80 0.83 11.40
N SER A 61 16.47 -0.34 11.95
CA SER A 61 17.21 -1.59 11.65
C SER A 61 17.07 -2.01 10.18
N LYS A 62 15.93 -1.70 9.55
CA LYS A 62 15.65 -1.92 8.13
C LYS A 62 16.17 -0.76 7.24
N LYS A 63 16.84 0.24 7.81
CA LYS A 63 17.34 1.45 7.11
C LYS A 63 16.25 2.19 6.33
N LEU A 64 15.00 2.11 6.80
CA LEU A 64 13.86 2.79 6.19
C LEU A 64 13.69 4.18 6.78
N GLU A 65 13.76 5.20 5.92
CA GLU A 65 13.43 6.60 6.29
C GLU A 65 11.93 6.70 6.60
N ALA A 66 11.60 7.39 7.70
CA ALA A 66 10.20 7.55 8.09
C ALA A 66 9.93 8.92 8.72
N VAL A 67 8.72 9.44 8.48
CA VAL A 67 8.18 10.64 9.14
C VAL A 67 7.03 10.18 10.03
N LEU A 68 7.30 10.10 11.33
CA LEU A 68 6.42 9.51 12.34
C LEU A 68 6.23 10.49 13.51
N PRO A 69 5.37 11.51 13.40
CA PRO A 69 4.99 12.32 14.55
C PRO A 69 4.41 11.43 15.66
N GLU A 70 4.79 11.75 16.90
CA GLU A 70 4.19 11.16 18.08
C GLU A 70 2.89 11.89 18.41
N VAL A 71 1.83 11.13 18.68
CA VAL A 71 0.51 11.65 19.03
C VAL A 71 0.04 11.08 20.37
N ASP A 72 -0.97 11.70 20.97
CA ASP A 72 -1.57 11.25 22.24
C ASP A 72 -2.63 10.14 22.06
N PHE A 73 -2.32 9.22 21.16
CA PHE A 73 -3.10 8.01 20.85
C PHE A 73 -2.17 6.80 20.89
N PRO A 74 -2.65 5.61 21.25
CA PRO A 74 -1.81 4.41 21.28
C PRO A 74 -1.32 4.04 19.87
N THR A 75 -0.14 3.46 19.78
CA THR A 75 0.35 2.89 18.54
C THR A 75 -0.62 1.81 18.02
N GLY A 76 -0.87 1.79 16.71
CA GLY A 76 -1.84 0.90 16.07
C GLY A 76 -1.53 -0.57 16.30
N VAL A 77 -2.58 -1.35 16.57
CA VAL A 77 -2.49 -2.80 16.69
C VAL A 77 -3.66 -3.48 15.98
N VAL A 78 -3.42 -4.69 15.52
CA VAL A 78 -4.43 -5.64 15.07
C VAL A 78 -4.35 -6.85 15.99
N ASN A 79 -5.44 -7.14 16.69
CA ASN A 79 -5.55 -8.36 17.47
C ASN A 79 -5.85 -9.53 16.55
N VAL A 80 -5.10 -10.61 16.69
CA VAL A 80 -5.31 -11.85 15.94
C VAL A 80 -5.67 -12.94 16.93
N GLU A 81 -6.92 -13.36 16.91
CA GLU A 81 -7.45 -14.43 17.74
C GLU A 81 -7.80 -15.63 16.87
N LEU A 82 -7.57 -16.83 17.37
CA LEU A 82 -8.02 -18.05 16.69
C LEU A 82 -9.44 -18.38 17.13
N ASP A 83 -10.34 -18.58 16.18
CA ASP A 83 -11.68 -19.09 16.49
C ASP A 83 -11.63 -20.53 16.99
N GLY A 84 -12.77 -21.07 17.46
CA GLY A 84 -12.87 -22.45 17.97
C GLY A 84 -12.49 -23.54 16.94
N ARG A 85 -12.22 -23.18 15.69
CA ARG A 85 -11.76 -24.07 14.60
C ARG A 85 -10.31 -23.77 14.20
N GLY A 86 -9.63 -22.83 14.89
CA GLY A 86 -8.26 -22.46 14.59
C GLY A 86 -8.13 -21.47 13.41
N VAL A 87 -9.22 -20.84 12.98
CA VAL A 87 -9.20 -19.84 11.92
C VAL A 87 -8.89 -18.47 12.53
N PRO A 88 -7.87 -17.73 12.00
CA PRO A 88 -7.53 -16.40 12.51
C PRO A 88 -8.66 -15.40 12.28
N GLN A 89 -9.01 -14.66 13.33
CA GLN A 89 -9.88 -13.51 13.27
C GLN A 89 -9.09 -12.25 13.59
N TYR A 90 -9.19 -11.26 12.72
CA TYR A 90 -8.45 -10.01 12.81
C TYR A 90 -9.36 -8.90 13.31
N THR A 91 -8.97 -8.21 14.37
CA THR A 91 -9.67 -7.03 14.87
C THR A 91 -8.75 -5.82 14.79
N ILE A 92 -9.00 -4.93 13.83
CA ILE A 92 -8.24 -3.70 13.66
C ILE A 92 -8.76 -2.68 14.67
N ILE A 93 -7.91 -2.31 15.64
CA ILE A 93 -8.29 -1.36 16.69
C ILE A 93 -8.45 0.04 16.10
N GLU A 94 -9.49 0.74 16.57
CA GLU A 94 -9.79 2.13 16.18
C GLU A 94 -9.27 3.12 17.20
N ASN A 95 -9.23 4.42 16.83
CA ASN A 95 -8.73 5.52 17.66
C ASN A 95 -7.26 5.33 18.09
N VAL A 96 -6.44 4.90 17.16
CA VAL A 96 -5.01 4.70 17.32
C VAL A 96 -4.21 5.82 16.64
N ALA A 97 -2.88 5.80 16.80
CA ALA A 97 -2.00 6.86 16.31
C ALA A 97 -2.14 7.13 14.81
N TRP A 98 -2.18 6.09 13.96
CA TRP A 98 -2.32 6.27 12.53
C TRP A 98 -3.72 6.74 12.07
N ASP A 99 -4.74 6.74 12.93
CA ASP A 99 -6.00 7.43 12.70
C ASP A 99 -5.86 8.96 12.87
N ASN A 100 -4.78 9.41 13.51
CA ASN A 100 -4.57 10.79 13.94
C ASN A 100 -3.26 11.37 13.43
N VAL A 101 -2.89 11.07 12.19
CA VAL A 101 -1.68 11.58 11.54
C VAL A 101 -1.83 13.08 11.27
N PRO A 102 -1.07 13.97 11.96
CA PRO A 102 -1.13 15.40 11.68
C PRO A 102 -0.36 15.76 10.42
N TYR A 103 -0.85 16.74 9.65
CA TYR A 103 -0.08 17.26 8.51
C TYR A 103 0.99 18.26 8.99
N THR A 104 2.22 17.79 9.09
CA THR A 104 3.33 18.58 9.66
C THR A 104 4.10 19.36 8.57
N PRO A 105 4.87 20.42 8.93
CA PRO A 105 5.78 21.11 8.00
C PRO A 105 6.78 20.16 7.33
N GLN A 106 7.26 19.14 8.04
CA GLN A 106 8.17 18.12 7.47
C GLN A 106 7.47 17.28 6.39
N MET A 107 6.21 16.89 6.60
CA MET A 107 5.42 16.18 5.59
C MET A 107 5.16 17.08 4.38
N LYS A 108 4.90 18.34 4.58
CA LYS A 108 4.73 19.32 3.50
C LYS A 108 5.97 19.48 2.64
N GLU A 109 7.13 19.56 3.27
CA GLU A 109 8.42 19.60 2.58
C GLU A 109 8.65 18.29 1.78
N LEU A 110 8.39 17.15 2.40
CA LEU A 110 8.49 15.83 1.75
C LEU A 110 7.56 15.73 0.54
N ALA A 111 6.30 16.15 0.68
CA ALA A 111 5.31 16.14 -0.40
C ALA A 111 5.77 16.95 -1.63
N ARG A 112 6.29 18.16 -1.41
CA ARG A 112 6.79 19.03 -2.48
C ARG A 112 7.98 18.46 -3.26
N ASN A 113 8.69 17.51 -2.67
CA ASN A 113 9.84 16.86 -3.30
C ASN A 113 9.53 15.42 -3.75
N ALA A 114 8.35 14.86 -3.42
CA ALA A 114 8.02 13.48 -3.72
C ALA A 114 7.88 13.22 -5.23
N GLY A 115 8.43 12.11 -5.70
CA GLY A 115 8.27 11.59 -7.06
C GLY A 115 7.01 10.76 -7.22
N ALA A 116 6.64 10.04 -6.14
CA ALA A 116 5.39 9.31 -6.07
C ALA A 116 4.88 9.22 -4.65
N VAL A 117 3.58 8.95 -4.51
CA VAL A 117 2.93 8.55 -3.27
C VAL A 117 2.08 7.31 -3.51
N CYS A 118 2.19 6.32 -2.59
CA CYS A 118 1.26 5.21 -2.48
C CYS A 118 0.43 5.38 -1.20
N PHE A 119 -0.89 5.29 -1.33
CA PHE A 119 -1.84 5.43 -0.22
C PHE A 119 -2.99 4.43 -0.37
N GLY A 120 -3.61 4.05 0.74
CA GLY A 120 -4.69 3.07 0.78
C GLY A 120 -6.00 3.63 1.29
N THR A 121 -7.00 2.75 1.43
CA THR A 121 -8.33 3.07 1.94
C THR A 121 -8.34 3.10 3.47
N LEU A 122 -7.69 2.14 4.13
CA LEU A 122 -7.82 1.88 5.56
C LEU A 122 -7.49 3.11 6.41
N ALA A 123 -6.37 3.77 6.15
CA ALA A 123 -5.95 4.95 6.91
C ALA A 123 -6.89 6.16 6.73
N GLN A 124 -7.71 6.15 5.68
CA GLN A 124 -8.69 7.21 5.41
C GLN A 124 -10.01 7.01 6.16
N ARG A 125 -10.17 5.95 6.95
CA ARG A 125 -11.34 5.75 7.83
C ARG A 125 -11.52 6.90 8.82
N SER A 126 -10.42 7.45 9.32
CA SER A 126 -10.40 8.64 10.15
C SER A 126 -10.37 9.92 9.31
N ALA A 127 -11.20 10.90 9.68
CA ALA A 127 -11.23 12.21 9.03
C ALA A 127 -9.90 12.97 9.14
N VAL A 128 -9.17 12.80 10.25
CA VAL A 128 -7.88 13.48 10.49
C VAL A 128 -6.82 12.98 9.50
N THR A 129 -6.60 11.67 9.46
CA THR A 129 -5.60 11.10 8.54
C THR A 129 -6.02 11.24 7.08
N ARG A 130 -7.34 11.14 6.76
CA ARG A 130 -7.85 11.42 5.41
C ARG A 130 -7.50 12.84 4.97
N ALA A 131 -7.67 13.84 5.84
CA ALA A 131 -7.30 15.23 5.54
C ALA A 131 -5.78 15.37 5.31
N THR A 132 -4.96 14.67 6.08
CA THR A 132 -3.50 14.63 5.91
C THR A 132 -3.10 14.02 4.57
N VAL A 133 -3.66 12.85 4.19
CA VAL A 133 -3.41 12.22 2.88
C VAL A 133 -3.78 13.17 1.75
N ARG A 134 -4.95 13.81 1.81
CA ARG A 134 -5.39 14.79 0.80
C ARG A 134 -4.46 16.01 0.71
N SER A 135 -4.03 16.54 1.86
CA SER A 135 -3.11 17.69 1.90
C SER A 135 -1.73 17.33 1.33
N PHE A 136 -1.25 16.12 1.65
CA PHE A 136 0.00 15.60 1.11
C PHE A 136 -0.06 15.52 -0.43
N ILE A 137 -1.10 14.92 -0.97
CA ILE A 137 -1.31 14.79 -2.42
C ILE A 137 -1.44 16.17 -3.09
N ALA A 138 -2.14 17.11 -2.45
CA ALA A 138 -2.34 18.46 -2.98
C ALA A 138 -1.05 19.29 -3.03
N ASP A 139 -0.11 19.06 -2.12
CA ASP A 139 1.18 19.76 -2.09
C ASP A 139 2.24 19.10 -3.01
N MET A 140 1.95 17.92 -3.61
CA MET A 140 2.88 17.26 -4.54
C MET A 140 2.98 17.99 -5.88
N PRO A 141 4.16 17.93 -6.54
CA PRO A 141 4.29 18.40 -7.93
C PRO A 141 3.29 17.71 -8.87
N ALA A 142 2.84 18.45 -9.89
CA ALA A 142 1.82 17.94 -10.83
C ALA A 142 2.28 16.71 -11.62
N ASP A 143 3.59 16.56 -11.84
CA ASP A 143 4.21 15.44 -12.54
C ASP A 143 4.47 14.20 -11.66
N SER A 144 4.21 14.30 -10.34
CA SER A 144 4.39 13.20 -9.42
C SER A 144 3.28 12.17 -9.56
N LEU A 145 3.64 10.89 -9.38
CA LEU A 145 2.73 9.76 -9.51
C LEU A 145 1.93 9.52 -8.22
N LYS A 146 0.60 9.39 -8.33
CA LYS A 146 -0.31 9.07 -7.24
C LYS A 146 -0.85 7.67 -7.44
N VAL A 147 -0.47 6.76 -6.55
CA VAL A 147 -0.83 5.34 -6.60
C VAL A 147 -1.81 5.02 -5.48
N TYR A 148 -3.02 4.62 -5.86
CA TYR A 148 -4.02 4.15 -4.93
C TYR A 148 -4.00 2.63 -4.87
N ASP A 149 -3.38 2.07 -3.83
CA ASP A 149 -3.51 0.65 -3.48
C ASP A 149 -4.73 0.51 -2.58
N ILE A 150 -5.85 0.05 -3.15
CA ILE A 150 -7.16 0.17 -2.50
C ILE A 150 -7.23 -0.58 -1.18
N ASN A 151 -6.72 -1.79 -1.12
CA ASN A 151 -6.48 -2.60 0.06
C ASN A 151 -7.64 -2.57 1.08
N LEU A 152 -8.84 -3.00 0.65
CA LEU A 152 -10.05 -2.98 1.47
C LEU A 152 -9.92 -3.86 2.71
N ARG A 153 -10.30 -3.34 3.86
CA ARG A 153 -10.25 -4.06 5.14
C ARG A 153 -11.57 -3.92 5.88
N GLN A 154 -12.16 -5.06 6.21
CA GLN A 154 -13.42 -5.14 6.99
C GLN A 154 -14.50 -4.20 6.42
N GLN A 155 -15.03 -3.28 7.26
CA GLN A 155 -15.99 -2.25 6.85
C GLN A 155 -15.37 -0.84 6.75
N PHE A 156 -14.03 -0.71 6.83
CA PHE A 156 -13.34 0.57 6.89
C PHE A 156 -13.17 1.23 5.51
N TYR A 157 -14.23 1.21 4.71
CA TYR A 157 -14.31 1.89 3.43
C TYR A 157 -15.71 2.43 3.18
N SER A 158 -15.81 3.40 2.32
CA SER A 158 -17.09 3.95 1.86
C SER A 158 -17.00 4.36 0.40
N ARG A 159 -18.16 4.52 -0.23
CA ARG A 159 -18.23 5.07 -1.59
C ARG A 159 -17.46 6.38 -1.72
N GLU A 160 -17.62 7.29 -0.74
CA GLU A 160 -16.95 8.59 -0.72
C GLU A 160 -15.44 8.45 -0.71
N ILE A 161 -14.89 7.62 0.20
CA ILE A 161 -13.43 7.40 0.30
C ILE A 161 -12.88 6.84 -1.02
N ILE A 162 -13.56 5.85 -1.60
CA ILE A 162 -13.14 5.20 -2.84
C ILE A 162 -13.18 6.21 -4.00
N GLU A 163 -14.31 6.90 -4.20
CA GLU A 163 -14.45 7.87 -5.30
C GLU A 163 -13.46 9.02 -5.20
N ASP A 164 -13.27 9.58 -4.01
CA ASP A 164 -12.35 10.70 -3.78
C ASP A 164 -10.89 10.28 -4.01
N SER A 165 -10.53 9.05 -3.63
CA SER A 165 -9.20 8.49 -3.88
C SER A 165 -8.96 8.24 -5.37
N LEU A 166 -9.96 7.69 -6.08
CA LEU A 166 -9.89 7.46 -7.52
C LEU A 166 -9.77 8.76 -8.33
N ARG A 167 -10.39 9.86 -7.88
CA ARG A 167 -10.32 11.17 -8.57
C ARG A 167 -8.92 11.78 -8.56
N VAL A 168 -8.07 11.41 -7.61
CA VAL A 168 -6.72 11.96 -7.48
C VAL A 168 -5.63 10.97 -7.91
N ALA A 169 -5.97 9.70 -8.09
CA ALA A 169 -5.03 8.65 -8.45
C ALA A 169 -4.66 8.69 -9.95
N ASP A 170 -3.41 8.38 -10.25
CA ASP A 170 -2.93 8.08 -11.60
C ASP A 170 -3.00 6.57 -11.88
N ILE A 171 -2.69 5.75 -10.86
CA ILE A 171 -2.68 4.28 -10.91
C ILE A 171 -3.57 3.75 -9.79
N LEU A 172 -4.43 2.80 -10.12
CA LEU A 172 -5.14 1.97 -9.14
C LEU A 172 -4.51 0.58 -9.10
N LYS A 173 -4.18 0.08 -7.91
CA LYS A 173 -3.94 -1.35 -7.69
C LYS A 173 -5.11 -1.91 -6.89
N ILE A 174 -5.63 -3.04 -7.35
CA ILE A 174 -6.82 -3.71 -6.82
C ILE A 174 -6.68 -5.22 -7.05
N ASN A 175 -7.27 -6.05 -6.18
CA ASN A 175 -7.31 -7.49 -6.42
C ASN A 175 -8.67 -7.95 -6.97
N ASP A 176 -8.76 -9.25 -7.30
CA ASP A 176 -9.94 -9.87 -7.92
C ASP A 176 -11.16 -9.92 -6.98
N GLU A 177 -10.97 -9.96 -5.67
CA GLU A 177 -12.07 -9.88 -4.68
C GLU A 177 -12.55 -8.42 -4.54
N GLU A 178 -11.62 -7.49 -4.43
CA GLU A 178 -11.90 -6.08 -4.22
C GLU A 178 -12.60 -5.43 -5.41
N ILE A 179 -12.25 -5.81 -6.65
CA ILE A 179 -12.88 -5.24 -7.85
C ILE A 179 -14.38 -5.52 -7.90
N GLY A 180 -14.82 -6.69 -7.43
CA GLY A 180 -16.23 -7.03 -7.31
C GLY A 180 -16.98 -6.13 -6.33
N VAL A 181 -16.36 -5.83 -5.18
CA VAL A 181 -16.89 -4.92 -4.17
C VAL A 181 -17.00 -3.49 -4.72
N VAL A 182 -15.93 -3.01 -5.35
CA VAL A 182 -15.88 -1.66 -5.92
C VAL A 182 -16.87 -1.50 -7.06
N ALA A 183 -16.98 -2.48 -7.95
CA ALA A 183 -17.95 -2.48 -9.04
C ALA A 183 -19.39 -2.38 -8.50
N SER A 184 -19.72 -3.15 -7.47
CA SER A 184 -21.03 -3.09 -6.81
C SER A 184 -21.30 -1.72 -6.19
N ILE A 185 -20.33 -1.14 -5.46
CA ILE A 185 -20.49 0.18 -4.82
C ILE A 185 -20.67 1.29 -5.85
N LEU A 186 -19.95 1.24 -6.98
CA LEU A 186 -19.93 2.30 -7.99
C LEU A 186 -20.95 2.09 -9.11
N GLY A 187 -21.62 0.94 -9.13
CA GLY A 187 -22.67 0.61 -10.12
C GLY A 187 -22.09 0.22 -11.48
N PHE A 188 -20.96 -0.49 -11.51
CA PHE A 188 -20.41 -1.12 -12.71
C PHE A 188 -20.89 -2.56 -12.81
N GLU A 189 -21.21 -2.98 -14.02
CA GLU A 189 -21.58 -4.36 -14.35
C GLU A 189 -20.54 -4.99 -15.29
N GLY A 190 -20.49 -6.31 -15.35
CA GLY A 190 -19.63 -7.06 -16.27
C GLY A 190 -18.47 -7.78 -15.61
N THR A 191 -17.47 -8.12 -16.41
CA THR A 191 -16.27 -8.83 -15.94
C THR A 191 -15.33 -7.92 -15.13
N PRO A 192 -14.41 -8.46 -14.33
CA PRO A 192 -13.37 -7.67 -13.64
C PRO A 192 -12.60 -6.74 -14.59
N GLU A 193 -12.24 -7.21 -15.79
CA GLU A 193 -11.58 -6.39 -16.79
C GLU A 193 -12.46 -5.22 -17.26
N GLN A 194 -13.75 -5.48 -17.51
CA GLN A 194 -14.69 -4.42 -17.91
C GLN A 194 -14.86 -3.37 -16.81
N ALA A 195 -14.92 -3.79 -15.54
CA ALA A 195 -14.97 -2.88 -14.40
C ALA A 195 -13.68 -2.03 -14.31
N CYS A 196 -12.50 -2.63 -14.48
CA CYS A 196 -11.22 -1.89 -14.52
C CYS A 196 -11.21 -0.86 -15.65
N ARG A 197 -11.66 -1.20 -16.86
CA ARG A 197 -11.76 -0.26 -17.98
C ARG A 197 -12.76 0.88 -17.71
N ALA A 198 -13.88 0.58 -17.04
CA ALA A 198 -14.84 1.58 -16.62
C ALA A 198 -14.24 2.55 -15.59
N LEU A 199 -13.43 2.06 -14.64
CA LEU A 199 -12.69 2.88 -13.68
C LEU A 199 -11.68 3.78 -14.38
N ILE A 200 -10.89 3.24 -15.32
CA ILE A 200 -9.94 4.03 -16.15
C ILE A 200 -10.68 5.17 -16.85
N SER A 201 -11.75 4.85 -17.57
CA SER A 201 -12.51 5.84 -18.35
C SER A 201 -13.18 6.90 -17.46
N ARG A 202 -13.78 6.47 -16.33
CA ARG A 202 -14.54 7.38 -15.45
C ARG A 202 -13.66 8.34 -14.66
N TYR A 203 -12.49 7.87 -14.21
CA TYR A 203 -11.62 8.63 -13.31
C TYR A 203 -10.33 9.13 -13.98
N GLY A 204 -10.10 8.80 -15.25
CA GLY A 204 -8.90 9.24 -15.99
C GLY A 204 -7.62 8.58 -15.52
N LEU A 205 -7.71 7.35 -14.99
CA LEU A 205 -6.52 6.61 -14.55
C LEU A 205 -5.61 6.28 -15.74
N ARG A 206 -4.31 6.31 -15.52
CA ARG A 206 -3.32 5.88 -16.54
C ARG A 206 -3.38 4.37 -16.75
N LEU A 207 -3.56 3.61 -15.67
CA LEU A 207 -3.71 2.17 -15.69
C LEU A 207 -4.33 1.63 -14.39
N VAL A 208 -4.81 0.38 -14.45
CA VAL A 208 -5.22 -0.41 -13.30
C VAL A 208 -4.37 -1.67 -13.24
N ILE A 209 -3.83 -1.99 -12.08
CA ILE A 209 -3.18 -3.26 -11.77
C ILE A 209 -4.21 -4.14 -11.07
N LEU A 210 -4.60 -5.24 -11.71
CA LEU A 210 -5.51 -6.24 -11.17
C LEU A 210 -4.72 -7.49 -10.77
N THR A 211 -4.51 -7.71 -9.49
CA THR A 211 -3.84 -8.92 -8.97
C THR A 211 -4.86 -10.03 -8.72
N LYS A 212 -4.50 -11.29 -9.03
CA LYS A 212 -5.39 -12.46 -8.99
C LYS A 212 -4.76 -13.61 -8.19
N GLY A 213 -3.97 -13.28 -7.20
CA GLY A 213 -3.28 -14.26 -6.36
C GLY A 213 -2.42 -15.23 -7.18
N ALA A 214 -2.70 -16.53 -7.06
CA ALA A 214 -1.97 -17.58 -7.77
C ALA A 214 -2.20 -17.54 -9.30
N ASP A 215 -3.28 -16.94 -9.78
CA ASP A 215 -3.61 -16.81 -11.19
C ASP A 215 -2.87 -15.64 -11.89
N GLY A 216 -1.95 -15.00 -11.18
CA GLY A 216 -1.10 -13.95 -11.72
C GLY A 216 -1.73 -12.56 -11.61
N SER A 217 -1.51 -11.73 -12.62
CA SER A 217 -2.00 -10.35 -12.60
C SER A 217 -2.15 -9.78 -14.02
N ASP A 218 -3.01 -8.77 -14.13
CA ASP A 218 -3.20 -7.98 -15.34
C ASP A 218 -2.84 -6.52 -15.07
N VAL A 219 -2.14 -5.89 -16.00
CA VAL A 219 -2.01 -4.44 -16.07
C VAL A 219 -2.86 -3.96 -17.24
N ILE A 220 -3.90 -3.21 -16.94
CA ILE A 220 -4.91 -2.74 -17.88
C ILE A 220 -4.67 -1.24 -18.10
N THR A 221 -4.41 -0.87 -19.35
CA THR A 221 -4.31 0.52 -19.80
C THR A 221 -5.55 0.87 -20.65
N PRO A 222 -5.76 2.13 -21.06
CA PRO A 222 -6.85 2.48 -21.98
C PRO A 222 -6.84 1.61 -23.23
N ASP A 223 -5.66 1.28 -23.77
CA ASP A 223 -5.50 0.67 -25.10
C ASP A 223 -5.15 -0.83 -25.08
N ALA A 224 -4.64 -1.36 -23.94
CA ALA A 224 -4.10 -2.71 -23.88
C ALA A 224 -4.32 -3.39 -22.52
N VAL A 225 -4.20 -4.74 -22.54
CA VAL A 225 -4.08 -5.57 -21.33
C VAL A 225 -2.79 -6.36 -21.43
N PHE A 226 -2.00 -6.32 -20.37
CA PHE A 226 -0.78 -7.10 -20.20
C PHE A 226 -1.04 -8.11 -19.08
N SER A 227 -1.02 -9.40 -19.41
CA SER A 227 -1.22 -10.48 -18.43
C SER A 227 0.09 -11.21 -18.18
N VAL A 228 0.35 -11.54 -16.91
CA VAL A 228 1.51 -12.33 -16.49
C VAL A 228 1.04 -13.38 -15.49
N GLU A 229 1.45 -14.63 -15.70
CA GLU A 229 1.19 -15.72 -14.75
C GLU A 229 2.07 -15.57 -13.50
N CYS A 230 1.53 -16.00 -12.35
CA CYS A 230 2.30 -15.99 -11.11
C CYS A 230 3.45 -17.00 -11.18
N PRO A 231 4.70 -16.60 -10.87
CA PRO A 231 5.81 -17.55 -10.79
C PRO A 231 5.55 -18.62 -9.71
N LYS A 232 5.80 -19.89 -10.05
CA LYS A 232 5.65 -20.98 -9.10
C LYS A 232 6.77 -20.96 -8.07
N VAL A 233 6.43 -20.63 -6.84
CA VAL A 233 7.35 -20.62 -5.70
C VAL A 233 6.77 -21.45 -4.53
N LYS A 234 7.64 -21.90 -3.65
CA LYS A 234 7.17 -22.49 -2.38
C LYS A 234 6.74 -21.34 -1.47
N ILE A 235 5.44 -21.21 -1.23
CA ILE A 235 4.87 -20.17 -0.39
C ILE A 235 5.25 -20.43 1.07
N ALA A 236 5.87 -19.42 1.70
CA ALA A 236 6.13 -19.37 3.14
C ALA A 236 5.11 -18.45 3.83
N ASP A 237 4.82 -17.29 3.21
CA ASP A 237 3.89 -16.28 3.70
C ASP A 237 3.36 -15.47 2.50
N THR A 238 2.17 -14.91 2.61
CA THR A 238 1.61 -14.02 1.57
C THR A 238 1.54 -12.55 2.01
N VAL A 239 1.89 -12.27 3.26
CA VAL A 239 1.90 -10.91 3.80
C VAL A 239 2.94 -10.05 3.09
N GLY A 240 2.55 -8.85 2.67
CA GLY A 240 3.42 -7.92 1.93
C GLY A 240 3.59 -8.23 0.45
N ALA A 241 3.00 -9.31 -0.09
CA ALA A 241 3.09 -9.64 -1.51
C ALA A 241 2.53 -8.53 -2.41
N GLY A 242 1.35 -7.99 -2.06
CA GLY A 242 0.73 -6.87 -2.76
C GLY A 242 1.56 -5.59 -2.67
N ASP A 243 2.06 -5.29 -1.47
CA ASP A 243 2.86 -4.08 -1.20
C ASP A 243 4.16 -4.11 -1.99
N SER A 244 4.84 -5.27 -2.01
CA SER A 244 6.08 -5.47 -2.77
C SER A 244 5.86 -5.43 -4.28
N PHE A 245 4.73 -5.97 -4.77
CA PHE A 245 4.32 -5.85 -6.17
C PHE A 245 4.17 -4.38 -6.56
N THR A 246 3.37 -3.63 -5.78
CA THR A 246 3.11 -2.21 -6.02
C THR A 246 4.41 -1.40 -5.99
N ALA A 247 5.29 -1.64 -5.01
CA ALA A 247 6.57 -0.98 -4.89
C ALA A 247 7.47 -1.23 -6.11
N ALA A 248 7.59 -2.49 -6.53
CA ALA A 248 8.45 -2.87 -7.66
C ALA A 248 7.92 -2.30 -8.98
N PHE A 249 6.60 -2.34 -9.19
CA PHE A 249 5.97 -1.75 -10.36
C PHE A 249 6.23 -0.24 -10.44
N VAL A 250 5.92 0.48 -9.34
CA VAL A 250 6.07 1.95 -9.27
C VAL A 250 7.52 2.38 -9.44
N HIS A 251 8.47 1.68 -8.79
CA HIS A 251 9.89 1.98 -8.92
C HIS A 251 10.38 1.82 -10.37
N ALA A 252 10.04 0.71 -11.03
CA ALA A 252 10.39 0.47 -12.43
C ALA A 252 9.71 1.50 -13.37
N TYR A 253 8.43 1.79 -13.14
CA TYR A 253 7.67 2.76 -13.92
C TYR A 253 8.28 4.18 -13.88
N LEU A 254 8.74 4.62 -12.70
CA LEU A 254 9.39 5.93 -12.52
C LEU A 254 10.77 6.00 -13.19
N ARG A 255 11.45 4.85 -13.38
CA ARG A 255 12.70 4.77 -14.16
C ARG A 255 12.47 4.88 -15.66
N GLY A 256 11.22 4.75 -16.11
CA GLY A 256 10.86 4.79 -17.53
C GLY A 256 10.89 3.41 -18.21
N ASP A 257 10.88 2.33 -17.43
CA ASP A 257 10.77 0.97 -17.96
C ASP A 257 9.38 0.79 -18.65
N SER A 258 9.27 -0.07 -19.63
CA SER A 258 8.01 -0.36 -20.30
C SER A 258 7.02 -1.04 -19.33
N ILE A 259 5.70 -0.92 -19.60
CA ILE A 259 4.66 -1.55 -18.78
C ILE A 259 4.91 -3.05 -18.59
N ARG A 260 5.38 -3.73 -19.64
CA ARG A 260 5.70 -5.17 -19.58
C ARG A 260 6.86 -5.44 -18.63
N GLU A 261 7.94 -4.67 -18.72
CA GLU A 261 9.09 -4.80 -17.82
C GLU A 261 8.72 -4.51 -16.37
N CYS A 262 7.95 -3.42 -16.12
CA CYS A 262 7.43 -3.10 -14.79
C CYS A 262 6.62 -4.26 -14.21
N HIS A 263 5.74 -4.87 -15.03
CA HIS A 263 4.89 -5.98 -14.65
C HIS A 263 5.70 -7.24 -14.32
N ASP A 264 6.66 -7.61 -15.18
CA ASP A 264 7.53 -8.76 -14.98
C ASP A 264 8.40 -8.61 -13.71
N ILE A 265 8.95 -7.42 -13.45
CA ILE A 265 9.70 -7.11 -12.23
C ILE A 265 8.80 -7.25 -11.01
N ALA A 266 7.60 -6.65 -11.03
CA ALA A 266 6.65 -6.69 -9.92
C ALA A 266 6.24 -8.12 -9.56
N ASN A 267 5.94 -8.97 -10.55
CA ASN A 267 5.62 -10.38 -10.31
C ASN A 267 6.77 -11.17 -9.67
N ARG A 268 8.00 -10.98 -10.15
CA ARG A 268 9.18 -11.65 -9.59
C ARG A 268 9.44 -11.23 -8.15
N ILE A 269 9.33 -9.95 -7.84
CA ILE A 269 9.53 -9.43 -6.48
C ILE A 269 8.44 -9.92 -5.54
N SER A 270 7.18 -9.87 -5.94
CA SER A 270 6.06 -10.40 -5.16
C SER A 270 6.22 -11.90 -4.88
N ALA A 271 6.59 -12.69 -5.88
CA ALA A 271 6.85 -14.14 -5.72
C ALA A 271 8.06 -14.39 -4.78
N PHE A 272 9.12 -13.59 -4.86
CA PHE A 272 10.23 -13.65 -3.93
C PHE A 272 9.75 -13.40 -2.50
N VAL A 273 8.96 -12.34 -2.25
CA VAL A 273 8.42 -12.03 -0.92
C VAL A 273 7.55 -13.17 -0.41
N CYS A 274 6.67 -13.74 -1.24
CA CYS A 274 5.86 -14.90 -0.88
C CYS A 274 6.70 -16.13 -0.47
N SER A 275 7.94 -16.25 -0.92
CA SER A 275 8.86 -17.35 -0.54
C SER A 275 9.57 -17.13 0.80
N ARG A 276 9.36 -16.00 1.45
CA ARG A 276 9.97 -15.60 2.72
C ARG A 276 8.91 -15.41 3.80
N SER A 277 9.35 -15.30 5.05
CA SER A 277 8.45 -15.02 6.18
C SER A 277 8.39 -13.52 6.45
N GLY A 278 7.19 -13.00 6.66
CA GLY A 278 6.91 -11.61 7.00
C GLY A 278 6.94 -10.66 5.81
N ALA A 279 6.35 -9.48 6.01
CA ALA A 279 6.13 -8.48 4.96
C ALA A 279 7.39 -7.72 4.52
N MET A 280 8.45 -7.72 5.32
CA MET A 280 9.70 -7.01 5.05
C MET A 280 10.91 -7.96 5.11
N PRO A 281 10.98 -9.01 4.27
CA PRO A 281 12.13 -9.91 4.26
C PRO A 281 13.38 -9.19 3.78
N ASP A 282 14.55 -9.63 4.24
CA ASP A 282 15.82 -9.13 3.73
C ASP A 282 16.05 -9.62 2.29
N TYR A 283 16.47 -8.69 1.44
CA TYR A 283 16.79 -9.00 0.05
C TYR A 283 18.26 -9.42 -0.02
N ASP A 284 18.49 -10.68 -0.30
CA ASP A 284 19.81 -11.20 -0.69
C ASP A 284 20.02 -10.84 -2.19
N ILE A 285 20.15 -9.55 -2.49
CA ILE A 285 20.51 -9.12 -3.84
C ILE A 285 22.02 -9.24 -3.93
N ALA A 286 22.49 -10.39 -4.40
CA ALA A 286 23.87 -10.60 -4.81
C ALA A 286 24.11 -9.99 -6.20
#